data_ca53e5842db38c35e4e9c03c7d5ecdd4
#
_entry.id   ca53e5842db38c35e4e9c03c7d5ecdd4
#
_cell.length_a   1.000
_cell.length_b   1.000
_cell.length_c   1.000
_cell.angle_alpha   90.00
_cell.angle_beta   90.00
_cell.angle_gamma   90.00
#
_symmetry.space_group_name_H-M   'P 1'
#
loop_
_entity.id
_entity.type
_entity.pdbx_description
1 polymer ?
#
loop_
_entity_poly.entity_id
_entity_poly.type
_entity_poly.pdbx_seq_one_letter_code
_entity_poly.pdbx_strand_id
1 'polypeptide(L)'
;TCMGYLIACADTAVMALHDCDIVTYDREMLARLVYPAAHPGFRYQMVKGYYPRVDGTKLNGRVTRLLVSPLLIALKKVIGDRDYLDYLRSFRYPLSGEFAMRTPMLPDLRVPSDWGLEIGVLSEAWRNLAPQSVCQVEISDAYDHKHQDLSPEDASKGLSRMSTDICKAVFRKLASDGTVFTPNLFRTLKATYYRVALDLLESYYADAKMNGLTVDRHKEEKSVELFAENIIRAGQIFIENPHATPFIPTWSRVHAADQEFLSNLKAAALEDAQEFS
;
A
#
# COMPACT_ATOMS: atom_id res chain seq x y z
N THR A 1 -10.59 -14.02 -1.02
CA THR A 1 -11.95 -14.55 -0.87
C THR A 1 -13.00 -13.48 -1.18
N CYS A 2 -13.04 -12.32 -0.48
CA CYS A 2 -14.05 -11.26 -0.66
C CYS A 2 -14.18 -10.76 -2.12
N MET A 3 -13.07 -10.50 -2.82
CA MET A 3 -13.10 -10.12 -4.24
C MET A 3 -13.76 -11.18 -5.12
N GLY A 4 -13.45 -12.48 -4.88
CA GLY A 4 -14.07 -13.57 -5.62
C GLY A 4 -15.57 -13.67 -5.39
N TYR A 5 -16.03 -13.46 -4.16
CA TYR A 5 -17.44 -13.41 -3.84
C TYR A 5 -18.16 -12.27 -4.59
N LEU A 6 -17.57 -11.06 -4.61
CA LEU A 6 -18.15 -9.91 -5.35
C LEU A 6 -18.22 -10.15 -6.86
N ILE A 7 -17.21 -10.82 -7.44
CA ILE A 7 -17.21 -11.23 -8.83
C ILE A 7 -18.36 -12.23 -9.09
N ALA A 8 -18.55 -13.19 -8.18
CA ALA A 8 -19.64 -14.19 -8.30
C ALA A 8 -21.04 -13.59 -8.14
N CYS A 9 -21.18 -12.45 -7.44
CA CYS A 9 -22.48 -11.77 -7.29
C CYS A 9 -22.96 -11.07 -8.57
N ALA A 10 -22.05 -10.67 -9.46
CA ALA A 10 -22.30 -10.08 -10.79
C ALA A 10 -23.13 -8.77 -10.84
N ASP A 11 -23.79 -8.38 -9.77
CA ASP A 11 -24.63 -7.19 -9.62
C ASP A 11 -23.91 -6.01 -8.93
N THR A 12 -22.65 -6.21 -8.55
CA THR A 12 -21.83 -5.23 -7.85
C THR A 12 -21.06 -4.37 -8.85
N ALA A 13 -21.23 -3.05 -8.78
CA ALA A 13 -20.55 -2.11 -9.69
C ALA A 13 -19.18 -1.66 -9.17
N VAL A 14 -19.04 -1.54 -7.85
CA VAL A 14 -17.84 -1.02 -7.17
C VAL A 14 -17.55 -1.85 -5.93
N MET A 15 -16.28 -2.23 -5.76
CA MET A 15 -15.75 -2.78 -4.52
C MET A 15 -15.05 -1.68 -3.75
N ALA A 16 -15.25 -1.62 -2.44
CA ALA A 16 -14.44 -0.83 -1.52
C ALA A 16 -13.77 -1.74 -0.49
N LEU A 17 -12.51 -1.42 -0.15
CA LEU A 17 -11.76 -2.05 0.91
C LEU A 17 -11.50 -1.02 2.01
N HIS A 18 -11.69 -1.44 3.25
CA HIS A 18 -11.30 -0.73 4.46
C HIS A 18 -10.57 -1.68 5.40
N ASP A 19 -9.61 -1.16 6.16
CA ASP A 19 -9.01 -1.90 7.26
C ASP A 19 -10.08 -2.21 8.32
N CYS A 20 -10.03 -3.39 8.91
CA CYS A 20 -11.06 -3.84 9.86
C CYS A 20 -10.83 -3.34 11.30
N ASP A 21 -9.72 -2.67 11.56
CA ASP A 21 -9.32 -2.17 12.87
C ASP A 21 -9.40 -0.64 13.02
N ILE A 22 -10.15 0.03 12.14
CA ILE A 22 -10.40 1.47 12.19
C ILE A 22 -11.30 1.77 13.39
N VAL A 23 -10.78 2.52 14.36
CA VAL A 23 -11.52 2.91 15.56
C VAL A 23 -12.51 4.04 15.28
N THR A 24 -12.12 4.97 14.39
CA THR A 24 -12.90 6.16 14.03
C THR A 24 -13.80 5.94 12.82
N TYR A 25 -14.12 4.67 12.47
CA TYR A 25 -14.92 4.36 11.29
C TYR A 25 -16.31 4.95 11.37
N ASP A 26 -16.74 5.58 10.27
CA ASP A 26 -18.11 5.98 10.04
C ASP A 26 -18.56 5.67 8.60
N ARG A 27 -19.87 5.77 8.37
CA ARG A 27 -20.46 5.49 7.06
C ARG A 27 -20.05 6.52 5.99
N GLU A 28 -19.72 7.72 6.38
CA GLU A 28 -19.30 8.79 5.46
C GLU A 28 -17.96 8.46 4.82
N MET A 29 -17.04 7.81 5.54
CA MET A 29 -15.77 7.32 4.99
C MET A 29 -16.01 6.40 3.79
N LEU A 30 -16.91 5.44 3.91
CA LEU A 30 -17.29 4.56 2.81
C LEU A 30 -17.95 5.33 1.67
N ALA A 31 -18.87 6.23 1.97
CA ALA A 31 -19.57 7.02 0.96
C ALA A 31 -18.60 7.90 0.16
N ARG A 32 -17.67 8.59 0.82
CA ARG A 32 -16.64 9.40 0.17
C ARG A 32 -15.73 8.54 -0.72
N LEU A 33 -15.33 7.36 -0.25
CA LEU A 33 -14.45 6.46 -1.01
C LEU A 33 -15.11 5.90 -2.26
N VAL A 34 -16.38 5.51 -2.17
CA VAL A 34 -17.12 4.87 -3.28
C VAL A 34 -17.63 5.89 -4.30
N TYR A 35 -18.00 7.10 -3.86
CA TYR A 35 -18.68 8.10 -4.69
C TYR A 35 -17.99 8.37 -6.04
N PRO A 36 -16.67 8.63 -6.14
CA PRO A 36 -16.05 8.93 -7.43
C PRO A 36 -16.10 7.78 -8.43
N ALA A 37 -16.08 6.51 -7.96
CA ALA A 37 -16.15 5.34 -8.82
C ALA A 37 -17.60 4.98 -9.20
N ALA A 38 -18.58 5.25 -8.32
CA ALA A 38 -19.97 4.89 -8.53
C ALA A 38 -20.76 5.96 -9.32
N HIS A 39 -20.38 7.23 -9.20
CA HIS A 39 -21.13 8.33 -9.82
C HIS A 39 -20.95 8.34 -11.36
N PRO A 40 -22.05 8.36 -12.15
CA PRO A 40 -21.99 8.26 -13.61
C PRO A 40 -21.31 9.44 -14.31
N GLY A 41 -21.23 10.59 -13.64
CA GLY A 41 -20.55 11.79 -14.16
C GLY A 41 -19.01 11.71 -14.09
N PHE A 42 -18.45 10.69 -13.42
CA PHE A 42 -17.02 10.48 -13.30
C PHE A 42 -16.58 9.22 -14.05
N ARG A 43 -15.32 9.23 -14.54
CA ARG A 43 -14.74 8.11 -15.28
C ARG A 43 -13.69 7.35 -14.47
N TYR A 44 -13.66 7.54 -13.15
CA TYR A 44 -12.69 6.90 -12.30
C TYR A 44 -12.98 5.40 -12.17
N GLN A 45 -11.92 4.61 -12.34
CA GLN A 45 -11.95 3.16 -12.19
C GLN A 45 -11.33 2.71 -10.86
N MET A 46 -10.41 3.53 -10.32
CA MET A 46 -9.82 3.34 -9.01
C MET A 46 -9.82 4.65 -8.23
N VAL A 47 -10.17 4.54 -6.97
CA VAL A 47 -10.17 5.62 -5.97
C VAL A 47 -9.27 5.20 -4.82
N LYS A 48 -8.30 6.03 -4.47
CA LYS A 48 -7.42 5.83 -3.31
C LYS A 48 -7.83 6.77 -2.19
N GLY A 49 -8.21 6.22 -1.05
CA GLY A 49 -8.48 7.01 0.14
C GLY A 49 -7.20 7.58 0.74
N TYR A 50 -7.27 8.77 1.29
CA TYR A 50 -6.24 9.34 2.15
C TYR A 50 -6.89 10.10 3.31
N TYR A 51 -6.14 10.32 4.35
CA TYR A 51 -6.56 10.97 5.59
C TYR A 51 -5.34 11.50 6.33
N PRO A 52 -5.51 12.53 7.19
CA PRO A 52 -4.43 13.01 8.04
C PRO A 52 -4.04 11.94 9.06
N ARG A 53 -2.75 11.75 9.22
CA ARG A 53 -2.19 10.81 10.21
C ARG A 53 -1.86 11.53 11.49
N VAL A 54 -2.87 12.15 12.05
CA VAL A 54 -2.81 12.88 13.32
C VAL A 54 -3.85 12.28 14.27
N ASP A 55 -3.43 11.97 15.49
CA ASP A 55 -4.29 11.53 16.58
C ASP A 55 -4.08 12.48 17.77
N GLY A 56 -5.10 13.27 18.06
CA GLY A 56 -4.99 14.36 19.03
C GLY A 56 -3.82 15.29 18.71
N THR A 57 -2.76 15.22 19.52
CA THR A 57 -1.53 15.99 19.31
C THR A 57 -0.39 15.19 18.70
N LYS A 58 -0.59 13.90 18.35
CA LYS A 58 0.48 13.03 17.87
C LYS A 58 0.52 12.97 16.34
N LEU A 59 1.70 13.11 15.76
CA LEU A 59 1.94 12.86 14.35
C LEU A 59 2.25 11.38 14.12
N ASN A 60 1.39 10.71 13.34
CA ASN A 60 1.48 9.31 12.98
C ASN A 60 1.97 9.11 11.51
N GLY A 61 1.73 7.94 10.93
CA GLY A 61 2.09 7.64 9.53
C GLY A 61 3.59 7.44 9.29
N ARG A 62 4.30 6.90 10.27
CA ARG A 62 5.76 6.70 10.28
C ARG A 62 6.27 5.99 9.04
N VAL A 63 5.62 4.90 8.60
CA VAL A 63 6.08 4.10 7.45
C VAL A 63 6.02 4.92 6.15
N THR A 64 4.95 5.65 5.92
CA THR A 64 4.87 6.54 4.74
C THR A 64 5.89 7.66 4.81
N ARG A 65 5.99 8.38 5.95
CA ARG A 65 6.87 9.53 6.11
C ARG A 65 8.36 9.18 6.09
N LEU A 66 8.73 8.11 6.80
CA LEU A 66 10.14 7.80 7.06
C LEU A 66 10.67 6.60 6.23
N LEU A 67 9.81 5.81 5.58
CA LEU A 67 10.25 4.77 4.66
C LEU A 67 9.89 5.10 3.23
N VAL A 68 8.59 5.17 2.88
CA VAL A 68 8.16 5.20 1.48
C VAL A 68 8.60 6.51 0.81
N SER A 69 8.29 7.66 1.41
CA SER A 69 8.65 8.95 0.83
C SER A 69 10.16 9.11 0.60
N PRO A 70 11.03 8.87 1.59
CA PRO A 70 12.47 8.98 1.35
C PRO A 70 13.03 7.87 0.46
N LEU A 71 12.47 6.66 0.46
CA LEU A 71 12.88 5.57 -0.43
C LEU A 71 12.63 5.93 -1.90
N LEU A 72 11.45 6.45 -2.23
CA LEU A 72 11.12 6.85 -3.60
C LEU A 72 12.01 7.99 -4.09
N ILE A 73 12.33 8.98 -3.22
CA ILE A 73 13.28 10.04 -3.53
C ILE A 73 14.70 9.47 -3.73
N ALA A 74 15.14 8.57 -2.86
CA ALA A 74 16.46 7.96 -2.96
C ALA A 74 16.59 7.09 -4.22
N LEU A 75 15.57 6.30 -4.55
CA LEU A 75 15.52 5.54 -5.80
C LEU A 75 15.64 6.46 -7.01
N LYS A 76 14.88 7.55 -7.07
CA LYS A 76 14.97 8.51 -8.16
C LYS A 76 16.38 9.11 -8.30
N LYS A 77 17.08 9.39 -7.18
CA LYS A 77 18.47 9.86 -7.20
C LYS A 77 19.46 8.79 -7.69
N VAL A 78 19.22 7.51 -7.38
CA VAL A 78 20.17 6.43 -7.67
C VAL A 78 19.98 5.81 -9.06
N ILE A 79 18.72 5.63 -9.49
CA ILE A 79 18.41 4.97 -10.78
C ILE A 79 17.89 5.94 -11.85
N GLY A 80 17.82 7.24 -11.53
CA GLY A 80 17.30 8.28 -12.42
C GLY A 80 15.77 8.35 -12.44
N ASP A 81 15.26 9.24 -13.29
CA ASP A 81 13.82 9.48 -13.42
C ASP A 81 13.09 8.23 -13.93
N ARG A 82 11.96 7.94 -13.30
CA ARG A 82 11.03 6.88 -13.67
C ARG A 82 9.62 7.38 -13.40
N ASP A 83 8.76 7.36 -14.40
CA ASP A 83 7.36 7.81 -14.29
C ASP A 83 6.60 7.06 -13.18
N TYR A 84 6.91 5.77 -12.99
CA TYR A 84 6.34 4.97 -11.91
C TYR A 84 6.69 5.50 -10.51
N LEU A 85 7.92 6.01 -10.30
CA LEU A 85 8.30 6.62 -9.03
C LEU A 85 7.55 7.93 -8.80
N ASP A 86 7.38 8.75 -9.83
CA ASP A 86 6.60 9.97 -9.75
C ASP A 86 5.10 9.68 -9.53
N TYR A 87 4.58 8.65 -10.17
CA TYR A 87 3.23 8.15 -9.92
C TYR A 87 3.02 7.76 -8.45
N LEU A 88 3.89 6.92 -7.87
CA LEU A 88 3.78 6.55 -6.45
C LEU A 88 3.90 7.77 -5.52
N ARG A 89 4.77 8.72 -5.86
CA ARG A 89 4.95 9.96 -5.09
C ARG A 89 3.78 10.93 -5.19
N SER A 90 2.94 10.80 -6.21
CA SER A 90 1.74 11.63 -6.37
C SER A 90 0.65 11.30 -5.35
N PHE A 91 0.70 10.13 -4.73
CA PHE A 91 -0.27 9.73 -3.71
C PHE A 91 0.05 10.37 -2.36
N ARG A 92 -0.94 11.05 -1.77
CA ARG A 92 -0.82 11.66 -0.44
C ARG A 92 -0.60 10.63 0.65
N TYR A 93 -1.24 9.46 0.51
CA TYR A 93 -1.03 8.33 1.41
C TYR A 93 -1.02 7.00 0.62
N PRO A 94 0.11 6.60 0.01
CA PRO A 94 0.18 5.41 -0.84
C PRO A 94 -0.10 4.10 -0.09
N LEU A 95 0.19 4.04 1.21
CA LEU A 95 -0.01 2.87 2.08
C LEU A 95 -1.37 2.86 2.79
N SER A 96 -2.33 3.70 2.42
CA SER A 96 -3.68 3.58 2.92
C SER A 96 -4.27 2.23 2.51
N GLY A 97 -4.88 1.48 3.43
CA GLY A 97 -5.62 0.26 3.12
C GLY A 97 -6.92 0.55 2.37
N GLU A 98 -7.39 1.81 2.42
CA GLU A 98 -8.66 2.23 1.88
C GLU A 98 -8.57 2.55 0.39
N PHE A 99 -9.23 1.74 -0.42
CA PHE A 99 -9.39 2.01 -1.84
C PHE A 99 -10.72 1.46 -2.37
N ALA A 100 -11.22 2.03 -3.46
CA ALA A 100 -12.34 1.49 -4.20
C ALA A 100 -11.95 1.25 -5.65
N MET A 101 -12.55 0.23 -6.27
CA MET A 101 -12.36 -0.14 -7.67
C MET A 101 -13.69 -0.51 -8.32
N ARG A 102 -13.83 -0.22 -9.60
CA ARG A 102 -14.90 -0.82 -10.40
C ARG A 102 -14.68 -2.31 -10.55
N THR A 103 -15.72 -3.11 -10.36
CA THR A 103 -15.66 -4.58 -10.36
C THR A 103 -15.07 -5.22 -11.61
N PRO A 104 -15.19 -4.65 -12.83
CA PRO A 104 -14.55 -5.23 -14.02
C PRO A 104 -13.01 -5.34 -13.94
N MET A 105 -12.38 -4.63 -13.00
CA MET A 105 -10.92 -4.73 -12.79
C MET A 105 -10.50 -5.93 -11.94
N LEU A 106 -11.40 -6.45 -11.10
CA LEU A 106 -11.06 -7.43 -10.08
C LEU A 106 -10.59 -8.79 -10.64
N PRO A 107 -11.15 -9.31 -11.74
CA PRO A 107 -10.79 -10.63 -12.27
C PRO A 107 -9.31 -10.78 -12.58
N ASP A 108 -8.66 -9.72 -13.07
CA ASP A 108 -7.27 -9.76 -13.54
C ASP A 108 -6.26 -9.06 -12.60
N LEU A 109 -6.73 -8.63 -11.42
CA LEU A 109 -5.91 -7.95 -10.44
C LEU A 109 -4.88 -8.92 -9.83
N ARG A 110 -3.60 -8.57 -9.91
CA ARG A 110 -2.48 -9.33 -9.34
C ARG A 110 -1.98 -8.64 -8.09
N VAL A 111 -2.30 -9.18 -6.94
CA VAL A 111 -1.89 -8.60 -5.67
C VAL A 111 -0.90 -9.51 -4.93
N PRO A 112 0.10 -8.95 -4.25
CA PRO A 112 0.98 -9.73 -3.38
C PRO A 112 0.21 -10.22 -2.14
N SER A 113 0.70 -11.29 -1.55
CA SER A 113 0.12 -11.91 -0.33
C SER A 113 0.79 -11.44 0.96
N ASP A 114 1.58 -10.36 0.90
CA ASP A 114 2.34 -9.78 2.01
C ASP A 114 1.99 -8.30 2.22
N TRP A 115 2.75 -7.60 3.08
CA TRP A 115 2.61 -6.17 3.35
C TRP A 115 2.92 -5.25 2.16
N GLY A 116 3.22 -5.80 1.00
CA GLY A 116 3.32 -5.07 -0.26
C GLY A 116 1.98 -4.86 -0.97
N LEU A 117 0.85 -5.23 -0.35
CA LEU A 117 -0.49 -5.20 -0.96
C LEU A 117 -0.82 -3.85 -1.58
N GLU A 118 -0.71 -2.75 -0.82
CA GLU A 118 -1.09 -1.41 -1.27
C GLU A 118 -0.21 -0.95 -2.44
N ILE A 119 1.09 -1.18 -2.35
CA ILE A 119 2.03 -0.90 -3.46
C ILE A 119 1.72 -1.79 -4.66
N GLY A 120 1.38 -3.05 -4.44
CA GLY A 120 0.95 -3.99 -5.48
C GLY A 120 -0.31 -3.53 -6.21
N VAL A 121 -1.33 -3.11 -5.48
CA VAL A 121 -2.58 -2.56 -6.03
C VAL A 121 -2.31 -1.30 -6.87
N LEU A 122 -1.47 -0.37 -6.36
CA LEU A 122 -1.08 0.81 -7.11
C LEU A 122 -0.26 0.45 -8.36
N SER A 123 0.59 -0.57 -8.30
CA SER A 123 1.37 -1.07 -9.45
C SER A 123 0.47 -1.67 -10.53
N GLU A 124 -0.59 -2.38 -10.14
CA GLU A 124 -1.57 -2.93 -11.08
C GLU A 124 -2.44 -1.82 -11.70
N ALA A 125 -2.81 -0.80 -10.92
CA ALA A 125 -3.47 0.39 -11.44
C ALA A 125 -2.58 1.12 -12.46
N TRP A 126 -1.31 1.33 -12.16
CA TRP A 126 -0.33 1.90 -13.07
C TRP A 126 -0.20 1.12 -14.39
N ARG A 127 -0.23 -0.20 -14.32
CA ARG A 127 -0.10 -1.07 -15.49
C ARG A 127 -1.34 -1.10 -16.37
N ASN A 128 -2.53 -1.06 -15.77
CA ASN A 128 -3.79 -1.38 -16.44
C ASN A 128 -4.68 -0.16 -16.70
N LEU A 129 -4.40 0.99 -16.07
CA LEU A 129 -5.26 2.16 -16.13
C LEU A 129 -4.52 3.37 -16.71
N ALA A 130 -5.26 4.20 -17.42
CA ALA A 130 -4.79 5.55 -17.73
C ALA A 130 -4.75 6.39 -16.44
N PRO A 131 -3.75 7.28 -16.26
CA PRO A 131 -3.64 8.11 -15.05
C PRO A 131 -4.92 8.87 -14.69
N GLN A 132 -5.69 9.31 -15.69
CA GLN A 132 -6.95 10.03 -15.52
C GLN A 132 -8.10 9.15 -14.97
N SER A 133 -7.91 7.83 -14.94
CA SER A 133 -8.89 6.88 -14.40
C SER A 133 -8.65 6.58 -12.91
N VAL A 134 -7.64 7.21 -12.31
CA VAL A 134 -7.30 7.06 -10.89
C VAL A 134 -7.48 8.41 -10.19
N CYS A 135 -8.13 8.43 -9.04
CA CYS A 135 -8.22 9.62 -8.21
C CYS A 135 -7.91 9.32 -6.74
N GLN A 136 -7.75 10.38 -5.98
CA GLN A 136 -7.56 10.34 -4.54
C GLN A 136 -8.67 11.13 -3.87
N VAL A 137 -9.18 10.65 -2.75
CA VAL A 137 -10.24 11.31 -1.98
C VAL A 137 -9.88 11.32 -0.51
N GLU A 138 -10.09 12.46 0.14
CA GLU A 138 -10.01 12.57 1.59
C GLU A 138 -11.25 11.95 2.21
N ILE A 139 -11.06 10.86 2.92
CA ILE A 139 -12.19 10.07 3.44
C ILE A 139 -12.53 10.42 4.88
N SER A 140 -11.63 11.04 5.63
CA SER A 140 -11.86 11.41 7.04
C SER A 140 -10.92 12.52 7.45
N ASP A 141 -11.39 13.36 8.38
CA ASP A 141 -10.59 14.40 9.03
C ASP A 141 -9.80 13.87 10.24
N ALA A 142 -10.19 12.69 10.76
CA ALA A 142 -9.52 12.00 11.85
C ALA A 142 -9.51 10.49 11.58
N TYR A 143 -8.36 9.87 11.73
CA TYR A 143 -8.21 8.44 11.45
C TYR A 143 -7.31 7.79 12.49
N ASP A 144 -7.90 6.90 13.27
CA ASP A 144 -7.19 6.10 14.26
C ASP A 144 -7.40 4.60 14.00
N HIS A 145 -6.30 3.85 14.08
CA HIS A 145 -6.25 2.40 13.96
C HIS A 145 -5.06 1.85 14.74
N LYS A 146 -5.00 0.53 14.88
CA LYS A 146 -3.91 -0.15 15.58
C LYS A 146 -2.55 0.17 14.98
N HIS A 147 -1.60 0.54 15.84
CA HIS A 147 -0.21 0.81 15.45
C HIS A 147 0.66 -0.43 15.61
N GLN A 148 1.55 -0.67 14.64
CA GLN A 148 2.56 -1.72 14.71
C GLN A 148 3.79 -1.26 15.49
N ASP A 149 4.36 -2.16 16.29
CA ASP A 149 5.61 -1.95 17.02
C ASP A 149 6.84 -2.03 16.09
N LEU A 150 7.94 -1.42 16.50
CA LEU A 150 9.18 -1.40 15.71
C LEU A 150 9.76 -2.80 15.48
N SER A 151 9.71 -3.67 16.49
CA SER A 151 10.24 -5.04 16.47
C SER A 151 11.63 -5.17 15.83
N PRO A 152 12.66 -4.43 16.31
CA PRO A 152 13.98 -4.43 15.68
C PRO A 152 14.70 -5.78 15.82
N GLU A 153 14.39 -6.54 16.88
CA GLU A 153 15.01 -7.83 17.18
C GLU A 153 14.36 -9.01 16.41
N ASP A 154 13.16 -8.82 15.87
CA ASP A 154 12.43 -9.86 15.12
C ASP A 154 12.02 -9.36 13.74
N ALA A 155 12.82 -9.72 12.75
CA ALA A 155 12.61 -9.35 11.35
C ALA A 155 11.30 -9.93 10.74
N SER A 156 10.70 -10.92 11.41
CA SER A 156 9.46 -11.56 10.94
C SER A 156 8.20 -10.87 11.43
N LYS A 157 8.33 -9.82 12.26
CA LYS A 157 7.21 -9.14 12.92
C LYS A 157 7.22 -7.63 12.77
N GLY A 158 6.09 -7.01 13.07
CA GLY A 158 5.93 -5.57 13.18
C GLY A 158 6.41 -4.78 11.98
N LEU A 159 6.94 -3.60 12.22
CA LEU A 159 7.43 -2.70 11.18
C LEU A 159 8.66 -3.24 10.44
N SER A 160 9.43 -4.16 11.03
CA SER A 160 10.58 -4.77 10.35
C SER A 160 10.13 -5.63 9.17
N ARG A 161 9.14 -6.50 9.36
CA ARG A 161 8.55 -7.29 8.26
C ARG A 161 7.84 -6.39 7.24
N MET A 162 6.98 -5.50 7.72
CA MET A 162 6.21 -4.60 6.86
C MET A 162 7.13 -3.80 5.93
N SER A 163 8.17 -3.16 6.45
CA SER A 163 9.09 -2.35 5.66
C SER A 163 9.87 -3.18 4.63
N THR A 164 10.28 -4.39 4.98
CA THR A 164 10.94 -5.33 4.06
C THR A 164 10.02 -5.71 2.90
N ASP A 165 8.76 -6.04 3.18
CA ASP A 165 7.78 -6.46 2.16
C ASP A 165 7.42 -5.30 1.23
N ILE A 166 7.23 -4.10 1.76
CA ILE A 166 7.02 -2.87 0.96
C ILE A 166 8.19 -2.61 0.02
N CYS A 167 9.43 -2.68 0.52
CA CYS A 167 10.63 -2.50 -0.31
C CYS A 167 10.69 -3.55 -1.43
N LYS A 168 10.45 -4.82 -1.14
CA LYS A 168 10.41 -5.90 -2.15
C LYS A 168 9.36 -5.63 -3.24
N ALA A 169 8.18 -5.13 -2.86
CA ALA A 169 7.13 -4.80 -3.82
C ALA A 169 7.58 -3.70 -4.80
N VAL A 170 8.21 -2.64 -4.29
CA VAL A 170 8.77 -1.55 -5.12
C VAL A 170 9.90 -2.07 -6.02
N PHE A 171 10.85 -2.85 -5.49
CA PHE A 171 11.99 -3.38 -6.26
C PHE A 171 11.52 -4.32 -7.37
N ARG A 172 10.55 -5.19 -7.08
CA ARG A 172 9.96 -6.11 -8.05
C ARG A 172 9.32 -5.36 -9.22
N LYS A 173 8.55 -4.32 -8.92
CA LYS A 173 7.92 -3.51 -9.98
C LYS A 173 8.96 -2.80 -10.84
N LEU A 174 9.95 -2.14 -10.25
CA LEU A 174 11.03 -1.47 -10.96
C LEU A 174 11.85 -2.46 -11.81
N ALA A 175 12.12 -3.66 -11.29
CA ALA A 175 12.81 -4.71 -12.05
C ALA A 175 11.97 -5.19 -13.24
N SER A 176 10.65 -5.33 -13.08
CA SER A 176 9.76 -5.68 -14.19
C SER A 176 9.72 -4.62 -15.29
N ASP A 177 10.07 -3.38 -14.95
CA ASP A 177 10.20 -2.26 -15.88
C ASP A 177 11.66 -2.08 -16.39
N GLY A 178 12.53 -3.08 -16.16
CA GLY A 178 13.88 -3.13 -16.70
C GLY A 178 14.98 -2.53 -15.81
N THR A 179 14.68 -2.15 -14.55
CA THR A 179 15.73 -1.70 -13.63
C THR A 179 16.59 -2.88 -13.17
N VAL A 180 17.90 -2.79 -13.37
CA VAL A 180 18.86 -3.80 -12.91
C VAL A 180 19.30 -3.49 -11.49
N PHE A 181 19.00 -4.39 -10.57
CA PHE A 181 19.43 -4.30 -9.18
C PHE A 181 20.68 -5.14 -8.93
N THR A 182 21.66 -4.55 -8.25
CA THR A 182 22.90 -5.22 -7.84
C THR A 182 23.14 -4.98 -6.35
N PRO A 183 23.97 -5.79 -5.68
CA PRO A 183 24.36 -5.54 -4.29
C PRO A 183 24.96 -4.15 -4.06
N ASN A 184 25.73 -3.63 -5.03
CA ASN A 184 26.32 -2.30 -4.95
C ASN A 184 25.26 -1.20 -5.06
N LEU A 185 24.25 -1.38 -5.91
CA LEU A 185 23.14 -0.45 -6.01
C LEU A 185 22.39 -0.35 -4.67
N PHE A 186 22.12 -1.47 -4.00
CA PHE A 186 21.45 -1.44 -2.70
C PHE A 186 22.29 -0.77 -1.61
N ARG A 187 23.63 -0.91 -1.62
CA ARG A 187 24.52 -0.16 -0.70
C ARG A 187 24.40 1.36 -0.92
N THR A 188 24.46 1.78 -2.18
CA THR A 188 24.29 3.19 -2.55
C THR A 188 22.88 3.69 -2.18
N LEU A 189 21.86 2.88 -2.46
CA LEU A 189 20.47 3.20 -2.11
C LEU A 189 20.29 3.38 -0.59
N LYS A 190 20.87 2.50 0.24
CA LYS A 190 20.84 2.64 1.71
C LYS A 190 21.44 3.97 2.15
N ALA A 191 22.62 4.32 1.65
CA ALA A 191 23.30 5.57 2.02
C ALA A 191 22.49 6.81 1.58
N THR A 192 21.97 6.79 0.35
CA THR A 192 21.13 7.88 -0.18
C THR A 192 19.82 7.99 0.58
N TYR A 193 19.16 6.87 0.85
CA TYR A 193 17.93 6.83 1.64
C TYR A 193 18.15 7.40 3.03
N TYR A 194 19.21 6.96 3.73
CA TYR A 194 19.49 7.39 5.11
C TYR A 194 19.61 8.92 5.19
N ARG A 195 20.36 9.53 4.28
CA ARG A 195 20.49 10.98 4.22
C ARG A 195 19.16 11.68 3.94
N VAL A 196 18.43 11.21 2.92
CA VAL A 196 17.12 11.78 2.56
C VAL A 196 16.11 11.64 3.71
N ALA A 197 16.12 10.50 4.40
CA ALA A 197 15.21 10.25 5.50
C ALA A 197 15.48 11.18 6.70
N LEU A 198 16.74 11.46 7.00
CA LEU A 198 17.10 12.43 8.05
C LEU A 198 16.69 13.86 7.67
N ASP A 199 16.90 14.27 6.43
CA ASP A 199 16.48 15.60 5.94
C ASP A 199 14.94 15.75 6.04
N LEU A 200 14.17 14.72 5.66
CA LEU A 200 12.72 14.73 5.78
C LEU A 200 12.26 14.68 7.26
N LEU A 201 12.97 13.95 8.12
CA LEU A 201 12.67 13.89 9.55
C LEU A 201 12.77 15.28 10.18
N GLU A 202 13.80 16.07 9.84
CA GLU A 202 13.93 17.45 10.29
C GLU A 202 12.74 18.30 9.85
N SER A 203 12.34 18.17 8.57
CA SER A 203 11.19 18.90 8.04
C SER A 203 9.90 18.53 8.78
N TYR A 204 9.63 17.23 8.96
CA TYR A 204 8.44 16.75 9.69
C TYR A 204 8.44 17.17 11.17
N TYR A 205 9.64 17.23 11.79
CA TYR A 205 9.75 17.71 13.17
C TYR A 205 9.44 19.20 13.29
N ALA A 206 9.90 20.00 12.33
CA ALA A 206 9.57 21.42 12.26
C ALA A 206 8.07 21.65 12.01
N ASP A 207 7.50 20.91 11.04
CA ASP A 207 6.07 20.96 10.70
C ASP A 207 5.21 20.56 11.92
N ALA A 208 5.58 19.50 12.61
CA ALA A 208 4.88 19.07 13.82
C ALA A 208 4.87 20.16 14.89
N LYS A 209 6.02 20.78 15.16
CA LYS A 209 6.12 21.89 16.12
C LYS A 209 5.27 23.10 15.74
N MET A 210 5.30 23.49 14.46
CA MET A 210 4.50 24.62 13.97
C MET A 210 2.99 24.37 14.11
N ASN A 211 2.57 23.11 14.03
CA ASN A 211 1.17 22.70 14.15
C ASN A 211 0.79 22.22 15.57
N GLY A 212 1.64 22.42 16.58
CA GLY A 212 1.36 22.01 17.96
C GLY A 212 1.32 20.49 18.17
N LEU A 213 1.93 19.73 17.26
CA LEU A 213 1.96 18.27 17.35
C LEU A 213 3.23 17.79 18.09
N THR A 214 3.10 16.64 18.73
CA THR A 214 4.19 15.98 19.44
C THR A 214 4.79 14.87 18.60
N VAL A 215 6.12 14.84 18.52
CA VAL A 215 6.91 13.81 17.84
C VAL A 215 8.07 13.39 18.73
N ASP A 216 8.22 12.11 18.96
CA ASP A 216 9.41 11.54 19.59
C ASP A 216 10.51 11.37 18.54
N ARG A 217 11.38 12.40 18.46
CA ARG A 217 12.47 12.44 17.48
C ARG A 217 13.37 11.23 17.56
N HIS A 218 13.76 10.81 18.78
CA HIS A 218 14.66 9.66 18.96
C HIS A 218 14.02 8.37 18.44
N LYS A 219 12.74 8.16 18.72
CA LYS A 219 12.00 7.00 18.20
C LYS A 219 11.88 7.03 16.68
N GLU A 220 11.78 8.20 16.07
CA GLU A 220 11.75 8.34 14.61
C GLU A 220 13.13 8.08 13.97
N GLU A 221 14.21 8.59 14.58
CA GLU A 221 15.60 8.28 14.16
C GLU A 221 15.87 6.78 14.20
N LYS A 222 15.49 6.10 15.28
CA LYS A 222 15.56 4.62 15.37
C LYS A 222 14.75 3.91 14.29
N SER A 223 13.64 4.48 13.90
CA SER A 223 12.84 3.94 12.78
C SER A 223 13.56 4.08 11.43
N VAL A 224 14.23 5.21 11.21
CA VAL A 224 15.04 5.43 9.99
C VAL A 224 16.20 4.44 9.92
N GLU A 225 16.90 4.19 11.05
CA GLU A 225 17.96 3.18 11.14
C GLU A 225 17.45 1.78 10.78
N LEU A 226 16.33 1.37 11.38
CA LEU A 226 15.70 0.08 11.11
C LEU A 226 15.31 -0.06 9.62
N PHE A 227 14.71 0.96 9.05
CA PHE A 227 14.29 0.93 7.65
C PHE A 227 15.49 0.91 6.69
N ALA A 228 16.59 1.58 7.03
CA ALA A 228 17.83 1.51 6.25
C ALA A 228 18.41 0.07 6.21
N GLU A 229 18.37 -0.66 7.33
CA GLU A 229 18.76 -2.07 7.36
C GLU A 229 17.80 -2.95 6.57
N ASN A 230 16.50 -2.69 6.67
CA ASN A 230 15.48 -3.46 5.96
C ASN A 230 15.50 -3.24 4.44
N ILE A 231 15.97 -2.10 3.95
CA ILE A 231 16.24 -1.88 2.51
C ILE A 231 17.31 -2.86 2.01
N ILE A 232 18.42 -3.04 2.75
CA ILE A 232 19.47 -4.01 2.41
C ILE A 232 18.91 -5.44 2.45
N ARG A 233 18.20 -5.78 3.53
CA ARG A 233 17.58 -7.12 3.69
C ARG A 233 16.62 -7.41 2.53
N ALA A 234 15.73 -6.49 2.21
CA ALA A 234 14.81 -6.63 1.09
C ALA A 234 15.55 -6.82 -0.24
N GLY A 235 16.64 -6.07 -0.44
CA GLY A 235 17.51 -6.18 -1.61
C GLY A 235 18.19 -7.55 -1.71
N GLN A 236 18.69 -8.09 -0.61
CA GLN A 236 19.30 -9.43 -0.56
C GLN A 236 18.27 -10.51 -0.92
N ILE A 237 17.10 -10.50 -0.25
CA ILE A 237 16.01 -11.43 -0.54
C ILE A 237 15.58 -11.32 -2.01
N PHE A 238 15.48 -10.10 -2.54
CA PHE A 238 15.10 -9.89 -3.94
C PHE A 238 16.14 -10.45 -4.92
N ILE A 239 17.44 -10.28 -4.67
CA ILE A 239 18.51 -10.83 -5.54
C ILE A 239 18.53 -12.36 -5.50
N GLU A 240 18.39 -12.95 -4.31
CA GLU A 240 18.38 -14.40 -4.12
C GLU A 240 17.14 -15.03 -4.76
N ASN A 241 15.98 -14.44 -4.58
CA ASN A 241 14.71 -14.91 -5.13
C ASN A 241 13.74 -13.78 -5.45
N PRO A 242 13.72 -13.24 -6.68
CA PRO A 242 12.81 -12.18 -7.10
C PRO A 242 11.31 -12.53 -6.94
N HIS A 243 11.00 -13.81 -6.84
CA HIS A 243 9.64 -14.35 -6.66
C HIS A 243 9.38 -14.89 -5.25
N ALA A 244 10.18 -14.49 -4.24
CA ALA A 244 10.03 -14.94 -2.85
C ALA A 244 8.61 -14.77 -2.29
N THR A 245 7.89 -13.75 -2.76
CA THR A 245 6.46 -13.58 -2.47
C THR A 245 5.69 -13.56 -3.78
N PRO A 246 5.16 -14.70 -4.23
CA PRO A 246 4.37 -14.77 -5.45
C PRO A 246 3.07 -13.96 -5.29
N PHE A 247 2.57 -13.44 -6.41
CA PHE A 247 1.24 -12.87 -6.46
C PHE A 247 0.19 -13.96 -6.21
N ILE A 248 -0.89 -13.60 -5.53
CA ILE A 248 -2.09 -14.44 -5.47
C ILE A 248 -2.59 -14.64 -6.90
N PRO A 249 -2.97 -15.86 -7.31
CA PRO A 249 -3.53 -16.11 -8.62
C PRO A 249 -4.71 -15.17 -8.92
N THR A 250 -4.78 -14.66 -10.13
CA THR A 250 -5.92 -13.84 -10.57
C THR A 250 -7.20 -14.66 -10.56
N TRP A 251 -8.34 -14.02 -10.33
CA TRP A 251 -9.63 -14.70 -10.36
C TRP A 251 -9.97 -15.27 -11.75
N SER A 252 -9.57 -14.59 -12.82
CA SER A 252 -9.68 -15.14 -14.19
C SER A 252 -8.92 -16.45 -14.32
N ARG A 253 -7.74 -16.59 -13.72
CA ARG A 253 -6.97 -17.84 -13.73
C ARG A 253 -7.62 -18.92 -12.88
N VAL A 254 -8.13 -18.56 -11.70
CA VAL A 254 -8.87 -19.51 -10.82
C VAL A 254 -10.09 -20.03 -11.55
N HIS A 255 -10.90 -19.15 -12.15
CA HIS A 255 -12.10 -19.54 -12.90
C HIS A 255 -11.78 -20.41 -14.14
N ALA A 256 -10.66 -20.14 -14.84
CA ALA A 256 -10.23 -20.96 -15.96
C ALA A 256 -9.79 -22.37 -15.54
N ALA A 257 -9.28 -22.52 -14.31
CA ALA A 257 -8.89 -23.83 -13.76
C ALA A 257 -10.08 -24.61 -13.19
N ASP A 258 -11.06 -23.91 -12.63
CA ASP A 258 -12.29 -24.47 -12.05
C ASP A 258 -13.45 -23.50 -12.29
N GLN A 259 -14.30 -23.83 -13.27
CA GLN A 259 -15.42 -22.99 -13.67
C GLN A 259 -16.52 -22.89 -12.60
N GLU A 260 -16.61 -23.85 -11.70
CA GLU A 260 -17.62 -23.88 -10.64
C GLU A 260 -17.12 -23.18 -9.37
N PHE A 261 -15.83 -22.87 -9.26
CA PHE A 261 -15.22 -22.32 -8.05
C PHE A 261 -15.94 -21.07 -7.52
N LEU A 262 -16.26 -20.12 -8.38
CA LEU A 262 -16.92 -18.86 -7.98
C LEU A 262 -18.34 -19.09 -7.50
N SER A 263 -19.10 -20.00 -8.14
CA SER A 263 -20.46 -20.36 -7.71
C SER A 263 -20.44 -21.11 -6.37
N ASN A 264 -19.50 -22.03 -6.20
CA ASN A 264 -19.29 -22.74 -4.93
C ASN A 264 -18.87 -21.80 -3.80
N LEU A 265 -18.00 -20.83 -4.08
CA LEU A 265 -17.61 -19.79 -3.11
C LEU A 265 -18.82 -18.95 -2.66
N LYS A 266 -19.69 -18.58 -3.61
CA LYS A 266 -20.92 -17.83 -3.29
C LYS A 266 -21.89 -18.65 -2.48
N ALA A 267 -22.10 -19.93 -2.81
CA ALA A 267 -22.97 -20.82 -2.08
C ALA A 267 -22.48 -21.01 -0.62
N ALA A 268 -21.19 -21.31 -0.43
CA ALA A 268 -20.61 -21.46 0.90
C ALA A 268 -20.75 -20.17 1.74
N ALA A 269 -20.53 -19.00 1.17
CA ALA A 269 -20.69 -17.73 1.89
C ALA A 269 -22.15 -17.47 2.30
N LEU A 270 -23.13 -17.94 1.51
CA LEU A 270 -24.54 -17.81 1.86
C LEU A 270 -24.97 -18.83 2.94
N GLU A 271 -24.40 -20.04 2.92
CA GLU A 271 -24.60 -21.04 3.99
C GLU A 271 -24.05 -20.52 5.32
N ASP A 272 -22.80 -20.03 5.35
CA ASP A 272 -22.22 -19.43 6.54
C ASP A 272 -23.07 -18.26 7.09
N ALA A 273 -23.58 -17.38 6.20
CA ALA A 273 -24.43 -16.28 6.62
C ALA A 273 -25.75 -16.74 7.28
N GLN A 274 -26.30 -17.89 6.88
CA GLN A 274 -27.51 -18.46 7.48
C GLN A 274 -27.23 -19.11 8.85
N GLU A 275 -26.04 -19.68 9.02
CA GLU A 275 -25.63 -20.28 10.29
C GLU A 275 -25.41 -19.25 11.40
N PHE A 276 -24.95 -18.03 11.04
CA PHE A 276 -24.63 -16.96 11.99
C PHE A 276 -25.71 -15.85 12.07
N SER A 277 -26.83 -16.00 11.41
CA SER A 277 -27.98 -15.07 11.47
C SER A 277 -29.00 -15.52 12.52
#